data_b24d08994c3b96654e8aacc352f96dee
#
_entry.id   b24d08994c3b96654e8aacc352f96dee
#
_cell.length_a   1.000
_cell.length_b   1.000
_cell.length_c   1.000
_cell.angle_alpha   90.00
_cell.angle_beta   90.00
_cell.angle_gamma   90.00
#
_symmetry.space_group_name_H-M   'P 1'
#
loop_
_entity.id
_entity.type
_entity.pdbx_description
1 polymer ?
#
loop_
_entity_poly.entity_id
_entity_poly.type
_entity_poly.pdbx_seq_one_letter_code
_entity_poly.pdbx_strand_id
1 'polypeptide(L)'
;MNGTLEQAGERWRLRFTRRLRHDPETVWRAITEPDQLKAWFPDHLSGDLVVGGRLTFSHDSASIPDFHGEVRAIESPLLLEFTWGTDLLRFEIEPNDDGCTLTLLDTFDEVGKAARDAAGWHVCLDQLALTLDGAAPASSASQEWQNVHPGYVEAFGPDGSSIGPPEGWDDAAG
;
A
#
# COMPACT_ATOMS: atom_id res chain seq x y z
N MET A 1 9.34 -10.43 0.24
CA MET A 1 8.20 -11.35 -0.03
C MET A 1 7.26 -10.64 -0.98
N ASN A 2 6.98 -11.23 -2.12
CA ASN A 2 6.20 -10.60 -3.19
C ASN A 2 4.71 -10.64 -2.91
N GLY A 3 3.97 -9.68 -3.48
CA GLY A 3 2.52 -9.70 -3.51
C GLY A 3 1.98 -10.75 -4.48
N THR A 4 0.78 -11.20 -4.23
CA THR A 4 0.04 -12.13 -5.10
C THR A 4 -1.22 -11.47 -5.63
N LEU A 5 -1.64 -11.86 -6.84
CA LEU A 5 -2.89 -11.42 -7.45
C LEU A 5 -3.90 -12.57 -7.39
N GLU A 6 -5.08 -12.30 -6.88
CA GLU A 6 -6.18 -13.25 -6.78
C GLU A 6 -7.51 -12.64 -7.24
N GLN A 7 -8.43 -13.47 -7.68
CA GLN A 7 -9.79 -13.03 -7.98
C GLN A 7 -10.62 -13.01 -6.69
N ALA A 8 -11.32 -11.91 -6.45
CA ALA A 8 -12.16 -11.66 -5.26
C ALA A 8 -13.59 -11.34 -5.69
N GLY A 9 -14.39 -12.37 -5.97
CA GLY A 9 -15.71 -12.21 -6.58
C GLY A 9 -15.60 -11.70 -8.01
N GLU A 10 -16.22 -10.54 -8.30
CA GLU A 10 -16.13 -9.87 -9.61
C GLU A 10 -14.95 -8.89 -9.69
N ARG A 11 -14.23 -8.69 -8.60
CA ARG A 11 -13.06 -7.80 -8.48
C ARG A 11 -11.77 -8.58 -8.40
N TRP A 12 -10.65 -7.88 -8.44
CA TRP A 12 -9.31 -8.41 -8.26
C TRP A 12 -8.73 -7.94 -6.92
N ARG A 13 -7.79 -8.70 -6.38
CA ARG A 13 -7.15 -8.39 -5.11
C ARG A 13 -5.67 -8.67 -5.17
N LEU A 14 -4.88 -7.68 -4.76
CA LEU A 14 -3.49 -7.87 -4.37
C LEU A 14 -3.44 -8.23 -2.89
N ARG A 15 -2.58 -9.18 -2.55
CA ARG A 15 -2.30 -9.58 -1.16
C ARG A 15 -0.82 -9.50 -0.88
N PHE A 16 -0.46 -8.78 0.16
CA PHE A 16 0.90 -8.70 0.69
C PHE A 16 0.91 -9.10 2.15
N THR A 17 1.98 -9.79 2.57
CA THR A 17 2.20 -10.17 3.96
C THR A 17 3.62 -9.78 4.36
N ARG A 18 3.76 -9.14 5.53
CA ARG A 18 5.05 -8.75 6.12
C ARG A 18 5.11 -9.24 7.57
N ARG A 19 6.17 -9.97 7.92
CA ARG A 19 6.50 -10.28 9.31
C ARG A 19 7.32 -9.12 9.88
N LEU A 20 6.81 -8.52 10.95
CA LEU A 20 7.39 -7.34 11.60
C LEU A 20 7.75 -7.71 13.04
N ARG A 21 8.99 -7.36 13.46
CA ARG A 21 9.49 -7.57 14.84
C ARG A 21 9.06 -6.44 15.76
N HIS A 22 7.82 -6.01 15.62
CA HIS A 22 7.20 -4.93 16.36
C HIS A 22 5.83 -5.39 16.85
N ASP A 23 5.42 -4.91 18.02
CA ASP A 23 4.10 -5.24 18.55
C ASP A 23 2.97 -4.61 17.70
N PRO A 24 1.76 -5.15 17.76
CA PRO A 24 0.62 -4.65 17.00
C PRO A 24 0.34 -3.16 17.20
N GLU A 25 0.49 -2.64 18.41
CA GLU A 25 0.27 -1.23 18.74
C GLU A 25 1.25 -0.30 18.00
N THR A 26 2.50 -0.71 17.93
CA THR A 26 3.54 0.04 17.19
C THR A 26 3.25 0.06 15.69
N VAL A 27 2.86 -1.09 15.12
CA VAL A 27 2.49 -1.18 13.70
C VAL A 27 1.18 -0.42 13.43
N TRP A 28 0.21 -0.49 14.34
CA TRP A 28 -1.04 0.26 14.25
C TRP A 28 -0.80 1.77 14.14
N ARG A 29 0.06 2.33 14.99
CA ARG A 29 0.43 3.75 14.91
C ARG A 29 1.07 4.10 13.56
N ALA A 30 1.91 3.22 13.04
CA ALA A 30 2.55 3.45 11.74
C ALA A 30 1.56 3.48 10.57
N ILE A 31 0.43 2.78 10.67
CA ILE A 31 -0.60 2.76 9.61
C ILE A 31 -1.78 3.73 9.87
N THR A 32 -1.80 4.44 10.99
CA THR A 32 -2.92 5.33 11.35
C THR A 32 -2.50 6.76 11.66
N GLU A 33 -1.31 6.99 12.21
CA GLU A 33 -0.86 8.34 12.57
C GLU A 33 -0.31 9.08 11.34
N PRO A 34 -0.83 10.29 11.02
CA PRO A 34 -0.45 11.03 9.81
C PRO A 34 1.06 11.26 9.67
N ASP A 35 1.75 11.54 10.77
CA ASP A 35 3.20 11.78 10.74
C ASP A 35 4.01 10.52 10.43
N GLN A 36 3.50 9.34 10.79
CA GLN A 36 4.14 8.07 10.48
C GLN A 36 3.79 7.59 9.06
N LEU A 37 2.56 7.80 8.61
CA LEU A 37 2.11 7.50 7.26
C LEU A 37 2.95 8.22 6.19
N LYS A 38 3.38 9.45 6.42
CA LYS A 38 4.23 10.22 5.49
C LYS A 38 5.52 9.50 5.08
N ALA A 39 6.00 8.59 5.93
CA ALA A 39 7.26 7.88 5.66
C ALA A 39 7.13 6.76 4.62
N TRP A 40 5.93 6.25 4.38
CA TRP A 40 5.74 5.05 3.57
C TRP A 40 4.48 5.03 2.70
N PHE A 41 3.38 5.68 3.12
CA PHE A 41 2.13 5.69 2.37
C PHE A 41 2.22 6.68 1.20
N PRO A 42 1.61 6.37 0.03
CA PRO A 42 1.81 7.18 -1.17
C PRO A 42 1.18 8.57 -1.12
N ASP A 43 0.18 8.78 -0.26
CA ASP A 43 -0.55 10.04 -0.12
C ASP A 43 -0.53 10.55 1.32
N HIS A 44 -0.81 11.84 1.48
CA HIS A 44 -1.09 12.42 2.79
C HIS A 44 -2.55 12.14 3.17
N LEU A 45 -2.75 11.40 4.25
CA LEU A 45 -4.08 11.07 4.77
C LEU A 45 -4.49 12.07 5.83
N SER A 46 -5.71 12.58 5.72
CA SER A 46 -6.40 13.35 6.76
C SER A 46 -7.85 12.90 6.90
N GLY A 47 -8.44 13.13 8.09
CA GLY A 47 -9.81 12.77 8.39
C GLY A 47 -9.93 11.93 9.66
N ASP A 48 -11.16 11.48 9.95
CA ASP A 48 -11.48 10.76 11.18
C ASP A 48 -11.47 9.23 10.94
N LEU A 49 -10.61 8.53 11.66
CA LEU A 49 -10.53 7.07 11.64
C LEU A 49 -11.62 6.45 12.54
N VAL A 50 -12.85 6.59 12.11
CA VAL A 50 -14.04 5.96 12.70
C VAL A 50 -14.89 5.38 11.57
N VAL A 51 -15.68 4.35 11.83
CA VAL A 51 -16.57 3.77 10.79
C VAL A 51 -17.49 4.85 10.21
N GLY A 52 -17.51 4.97 8.88
CA GLY A 52 -18.22 6.02 8.17
C GLY A 52 -17.48 7.35 8.11
N GLY A 53 -16.30 7.46 8.73
CA GLY A 53 -15.47 8.67 8.69
C GLY A 53 -14.96 8.97 7.29
N ARG A 54 -15.04 10.24 6.89
CA ARG A 54 -14.53 10.70 5.59
C ARG A 54 -13.02 10.91 5.66
N LEU A 55 -12.32 10.35 4.70
CA LEU A 55 -10.89 10.51 4.51
C LEU A 55 -10.61 11.40 3.30
N THR A 56 -9.57 12.20 3.39
CA THR A 56 -9.04 12.99 2.27
C THR A 56 -7.60 12.56 2.03
N PHE A 57 -7.29 12.26 0.77
CA PHE A 57 -5.95 11.92 0.29
C PHE A 57 -5.45 13.04 -0.57
N SER A 58 -4.33 13.63 -0.18
CA SER A 58 -3.66 14.71 -0.92
C SER A 58 -2.25 14.32 -1.30
N HIS A 59 -1.75 14.93 -2.37
CA HIS A 59 -0.43 14.67 -2.92
C HIS A 59 0.44 15.93 -2.86
N ASP A 60 1.76 15.78 -2.78
CA ASP A 60 2.69 16.92 -2.79
C ASP A 60 2.67 17.71 -4.11
N SER A 61 2.27 17.07 -5.21
CA SER A 61 2.12 17.73 -6.50
C SER A 61 0.77 18.41 -6.61
N ALA A 62 0.78 19.73 -6.80
CA ALA A 62 -0.43 20.52 -7.05
C ALA A 62 -1.18 20.14 -8.35
N SER A 63 -0.57 19.35 -9.23
CA SER A 63 -1.19 18.85 -10.45
C SER A 63 -2.07 17.63 -10.23
N ILE A 64 -1.93 16.96 -9.08
CA ILE A 64 -2.75 15.80 -8.71
C ILE A 64 -3.84 16.28 -7.75
N PRO A 65 -5.14 16.22 -8.14
CA PRO A 65 -6.22 16.67 -7.28
C PRO A 65 -6.39 15.74 -6.09
N ASP A 66 -6.81 16.33 -4.96
CA ASP A 66 -7.23 15.55 -3.79
C ASP A 66 -8.38 14.61 -4.15
N PHE A 67 -8.38 13.44 -3.55
CA PHE A 67 -9.49 12.50 -3.67
C PHE A 67 -9.93 12.01 -2.28
N HIS A 68 -11.03 11.28 -2.22
CA HIS A 68 -11.68 10.95 -0.95
C HIS A 68 -11.90 9.46 -0.79
N GLY A 69 -12.05 9.06 0.46
CA GLY A 69 -12.45 7.73 0.87
C GLY A 69 -13.29 7.76 2.13
N GLU A 70 -13.65 6.58 2.59
CA GLU A 70 -14.47 6.37 3.78
C GLU A 70 -13.97 5.14 4.53
N VAL A 71 -13.88 5.24 5.86
CA VAL A 71 -13.55 4.10 6.72
C VAL A 71 -14.72 3.12 6.72
N ARG A 72 -14.46 1.87 6.35
CA ARG A 72 -15.44 0.77 6.27
C ARG A 72 -15.45 -0.09 7.52
N ALA A 73 -14.27 -0.37 8.08
CA ALA A 73 -14.11 -1.14 9.29
C ALA A 73 -12.86 -0.67 10.05
N ILE A 74 -12.93 -0.70 11.37
CA ILE A 74 -11.81 -0.40 12.24
C ILE A 74 -11.95 -1.17 13.56
N GLU A 75 -10.90 -1.91 13.91
CA GLU A 75 -10.72 -2.60 15.20
C GLU A 75 -9.28 -2.40 15.64
N SER A 76 -9.04 -1.37 16.42
CA SER A 76 -7.69 -1.07 16.93
C SER A 76 -7.23 -2.17 17.92
N PRO A 77 -6.00 -2.67 17.83
CA PRO A 77 -4.94 -2.34 16.85
C PRO A 77 -4.82 -3.36 15.71
N LEU A 78 -5.90 -4.07 15.33
CA LEU A 78 -5.84 -5.29 14.52
C LEU A 78 -6.37 -5.13 13.09
N LEU A 79 -7.27 -4.17 12.85
CA LEU A 79 -7.97 -4.06 11.57
C LEU A 79 -8.26 -2.61 11.21
N LEU A 80 -7.91 -2.24 9.96
CA LEU A 80 -8.32 -0.99 9.34
C LEU A 80 -8.70 -1.26 7.88
N GLU A 81 -9.90 -0.85 7.49
CA GLU A 81 -10.38 -0.94 6.12
C GLU A 81 -11.00 0.38 5.69
N PHE A 82 -10.58 0.89 4.54
CA PHE A 82 -11.12 2.13 3.97
C PHE A 82 -11.07 2.11 2.44
N THR A 83 -11.93 2.90 1.81
CA THR A 83 -11.86 3.13 0.37
C THR A 83 -10.76 4.15 0.06
N TRP A 84 -9.99 3.88 -0.99
CA TRP A 84 -8.92 4.73 -1.52
C TRP A 84 -9.22 5.01 -2.99
N GLY A 85 -9.98 6.09 -3.22
CA GLY A 85 -10.64 6.28 -4.50
C GLY A 85 -11.64 5.16 -4.77
N THR A 86 -11.46 4.43 -5.87
CA THR A 86 -12.29 3.27 -6.24
C THR A 86 -11.80 1.95 -5.64
N ASP A 87 -10.60 1.93 -5.08
CA ASP A 87 -10.01 0.74 -4.48
C ASP A 87 -10.45 0.59 -3.01
N LEU A 88 -10.39 -0.62 -2.50
CA LEU A 88 -10.64 -0.92 -1.09
C LEU A 88 -9.36 -1.46 -0.49
N LEU A 89 -8.78 -0.70 0.43
CA LEU A 89 -7.60 -1.10 1.18
C LEU A 89 -7.99 -1.68 2.54
N ARG A 90 -7.41 -2.83 2.88
CA ARG A 90 -7.61 -3.50 4.17
C ARG A 90 -6.27 -3.90 4.75
N PHE A 91 -6.00 -3.45 5.96
CA PHE A 91 -4.83 -3.81 6.76
C PHE A 91 -5.27 -4.70 7.91
N GLU A 92 -4.65 -5.86 8.04
CA GLU A 92 -4.87 -6.80 9.12
C GLU A 92 -3.56 -7.01 9.87
N ILE A 93 -3.59 -6.93 11.19
CA ILE A 93 -2.42 -7.12 12.06
C ILE A 93 -2.71 -8.32 12.97
N GLU A 94 -1.94 -9.37 12.82
CA GLU A 94 -2.05 -10.59 13.62
C GLU A 94 -0.83 -10.71 14.54
N PRO A 95 -1.03 -10.68 15.88
CA PRO A 95 0.07 -10.93 16.82
C PRO A 95 0.73 -12.29 16.60
N ASN A 96 2.05 -12.36 16.79
CA ASN A 96 2.80 -13.62 16.79
C ASN A 96 3.92 -13.54 17.86
N ASP A 97 4.67 -14.64 18.03
CA ASP A 97 5.68 -14.76 19.09
C ASP A 97 6.83 -13.76 18.98
N ASP A 98 7.13 -13.28 17.76
CA ASP A 98 8.23 -12.36 17.47
C ASP A 98 7.79 -10.90 17.24
N GLY A 99 6.48 -10.61 17.32
CA GLY A 99 5.90 -9.30 17.02
C GLY A 99 4.53 -9.44 16.38
N CYS A 100 4.40 -9.15 15.09
CA CYS A 100 3.15 -9.36 14.36
C CYS A 100 3.36 -9.67 12.88
N THR A 101 2.28 -10.08 12.23
CA THR A 101 2.17 -10.21 10.79
C THR A 101 1.19 -9.15 10.28
N LEU A 102 1.65 -8.27 9.40
CA LEU A 102 0.83 -7.30 8.68
C LEU A 102 0.43 -7.88 7.33
N THR A 103 -0.86 -7.89 7.04
CA THR A 103 -1.41 -8.22 5.72
C THR A 103 -2.08 -6.99 5.13
N LEU A 104 -1.69 -6.60 3.92
CA LEU A 104 -2.37 -5.63 3.09
C LEU A 104 -3.16 -6.34 1.99
N LEU A 105 -4.43 -6.00 1.89
CA LEU A 105 -5.31 -6.39 0.78
C LEU A 105 -5.74 -5.13 0.04
N ASP A 106 -5.45 -5.07 -1.26
CA ASP A 106 -5.92 -4.02 -2.16
C ASP A 106 -6.89 -4.62 -3.17
N THR A 107 -8.17 -4.26 -3.08
CA THR A 107 -9.23 -4.80 -3.93
C THR A 107 -9.69 -3.74 -4.93
N PHE A 108 -9.65 -4.06 -6.23
CA PHE A 108 -9.89 -3.14 -7.34
C PHE A 108 -10.58 -3.82 -8.52
N ASP A 109 -11.06 -3.02 -9.49
CA ASP A 109 -11.86 -3.52 -10.63
C ASP A 109 -10.97 -3.80 -11.86
N GLU A 110 -9.98 -2.95 -12.14
CA GLU A 110 -9.20 -2.98 -13.38
C GLU A 110 -7.92 -3.82 -13.23
N VAL A 111 -7.97 -5.07 -13.69
CA VAL A 111 -6.83 -6.00 -13.56
C VAL A 111 -5.55 -5.48 -14.22
N GLY A 112 -5.65 -4.72 -15.30
CA GLY A 112 -4.50 -4.21 -16.05
C GLY A 112 -3.49 -3.38 -15.24
N LYS A 113 -3.93 -2.80 -14.12
CA LYS A 113 -3.05 -2.02 -13.23
C LYS A 113 -2.33 -2.86 -12.17
N ALA A 114 -2.61 -4.17 -12.08
CA ALA A 114 -2.16 -5.00 -10.97
C ALA A 114 -0.63 -5.03 -10.80
N ALA A 115 0.14 -5.20 -11.87
CA ALA A 115 1.61 -5.24 -11.78
C ALA A 115 2.20 -3.88 -11.35
N ARG A 116 1.65 -2.79 -11.86
CA ARG A 116 2.02 -1.41 -11.49
C ARG A 116 1.77 -1.16 -10.00
N ASP A 117 0.57 -1.44 -9.54
CA ASP A 117 0.15 -1.17 -8.17
C ASP A 117 0.83 -2.13 -7.19
N ALA A 118 1.08 -3.40 -7.60
CA ALA A 118 1.85 -4.34 -6.81
C ALA A 118 3.29 -3.87 -6.57
N ALA A 119 3.95 -3.33 -7.57
CA ALA A 119 5.29 -2.75 -7.42
C ALA A 119 5.25 -1.54 -6.46
N GLY A 120 4.23 -0.70 -6.54
CA GLY A 120 4.02 0.42 -5.61
C GLY A 120 3.85 -0.04 -4.17
N TRP A 121 2.93 -0.97 -3.90
CA TRP A 121 2.72 -1.50 -2.56
C TRP A 121 3.92 -2.26 -2.01
N HIS A 122 4.65 -2.99 -2.86
CA HIS A 122 5.91 -3.64 -2.46
C HIS A 122 6.87 -2.63 -1.84
N VAL A 123 7.14 -1.55 -2.57
CA VAL A 123 8.05 -0.49 -2.11
C VAL A 123 7.51 0.20 -0.85
N CYS A 124 6.23 0.54 -0.81
CA CYS A 124 5.61 1.18 0.36
C CYS A 124 5.74 0.32 1.62
N LEU A 125 5.48 -0.98 1.53
CA LEU A 125 5.56 -1.90 2.67
C LEU A 125 7.01 -2.15 3.11
N ASP A 126 7.97 -2.16 2.20
CA ASP A 126 9.38 -2.25 2.55
C ASP A 126 9.87 -0.95 3.23
N GLN A 127 9.39 0.22 2.79
CA GLN A 127 9.62 1.50 3.47
C GLN A 127 9.03 1.52 4.87
N LEU A 128 7.80 0.98 5.05
CA LEU A 128 7.18 0.84 6.37
C LEU A 128 8.07 0.01 7.30
N ALA A 129 8.54 -1.16 6.84
CA ALA A 129 9.41 -2.03 7.65
C ALA A 129 10.72 -1.32 8.03
N LEU A 130 11.37 -0.64 7.08
CA LEU A 130 12.58 0.14 7.35
C LEU A 130 12.34 1.27 8.35
N THR A 131 11.23 1.98 8.21
CA THR A 131 10.85 3.07 9.14
C THR A 131 10.65 2.55 10.55
N LEU A 132 9.95 1.43 10.71
CA LEU A 132 9.76 0.77 12.01
C LEU A 132 11.08 0.34 12.64
N ASP A 133 12.03 -0.15 11.84
CA ASP A 133 13.37 -0.54 12.29
C ASP A 133 14.32 0.64 12.50
N GLY A 134 13.89 1.88 12.24
CA GLY A 134 14.72 3.08 12.32
C GLY A 134 15.83 3.12 11.26
N ALA A 135 15.66 2.40 10.16
CA ALA A 135 16.60 2.31 9.06
C ALA A 135 16.19 3.22 7.89
N ALA A 136 17.18 3.66 7.11
CA ALA A 136 16.94 4.39 5.87
C ALA A 136 16.97 3.45 4.65
N PRO A 137 16.19 3.74 3.60
CA PRO A 137 16.25 2.97 2.37
C PRO A 137 17.61 3.13 1.68
N ALA A 138 18.08 2.06 1.03
CA ALA A 138 19.33 2.06 0.29
C ALA A 138 19.26 2.82 -1.05
N SER A 139 18.06 2.96 -1.60
CA SER A 139 17.77 3.58 -2.89
C SER A 139 16.48 4.39 -2.82
N SER A 140 16.19 5.19 -3.86
CA SER A 140 14.94 5.92 -3.95
C SER A 140 13.76 4.97 -4.21
N ALA A 141 12.55 5.38 -3.82
CA ALA A 141 11.33 4.60 -4.04
C ALA A 141 11.11 4.30 -5.54
N SER A 142 11.41 5.24 -6.43
CA SER A 142 11.31 5.04 -7.88
C SER A 142 12.30 4.00 -8.40
N GLN A 143 13.53 4.00 -7.90
CA GLN A 143 14.53 3.00 -8.27
C GLN A 143 14.11 1.60 -7.81
N GLU A 144 13.62 1.46 -6.57
CA GLU A 144 13.13 0.17 -6.07
C GLU A 144 11.91 -0.31 -6.85
N TRP A 145 10.99 0.61 -7.19
CA TRP A 145 9.83 0.28 -8.03
C TRP A 145 10.27 -0.30 -9.38
N GLN A 146 11.24 0.35 -10.06
CA GLN A 146 11.79 -0.13 -11.34
C GLN A 146 12.46 -1.50 -11.20
N ASN A 147 13.08 -1.79 -10.06
CA ASN A 147 13.72 -3.07 -9.78
C ASN A 147 12.69 -4.21 -9.62
N VAL A 148 11.56 -3.96 -8.96
CA VAL A 148 10.58 -5.01 -8.64
C VAL A 148 9.46 -5.16 -9.68
N HIS A 149 9.11 -4.10 -10.40
CA HIS A 149 8.00 -4.10 -11.37
C HIS A 149 8.10 -5.18 -12.45
N PRO A 150 9.27 -5.43 -13.09
CA PRO A 150 9.38 -6.49 -14.12
C PRO A 150 9.01 -7.89 -13.59
N GLY A 151 9.30 -8.18 -12.32
CA GLY A 151 8.91 -9.43 -11.68
C GLY A 151 7.39 -9.59 -11.53
N TYR A 152 6.68 -8.49 -11.27
CA TYR A 152 5.21 -8.51 -11.23
C TYR A 152 4.59 -8.60 -12.63
N VAL A 153 5.19 -7.97 -13.64
CA VAL A 153 4.77 -8.13 -15.05
C VAL A 153 4.85 -9.59 -15.47
N GLU A 154 5.96 -10.25 -15.15
CA GLU A 154 6.14 -11.67 -15.44
C GLU A 154 5.14 -12.55 -14.68
N ALA A 155 4.92 -12.27 -13.39
CA ALA A 155 4.06 -13.09 -12.52
C ALA A 155 2.57 -12.96 -12.87
N PHE A 156 2.10 -11.77 -13.26
CA PHE A 156 0.67 -11.48 -13.49
C PHE A 156 0.29 -11.55 -14.97
N GLY A 157 1.27 -11.63 -15.86
CA GLY A 157 1.07 -11.76 -17.30
C GLY A 157 0.48 -10.52 -17.97
N PRO A 158 0.17 -10.61 -19.27
CA PRO A 158 -0.25 -9.45 -20.06
C PRO A 158 -1.56 -8.81 -19.58
N ASP A 159 -2.51 -9.58 -19.07
CA ASP A 159 -3.78 -9.05 -18.57
C ASP A 159 -3.59 -8.23 -17.30
N GLY A 160 -2.69 -8.67 -16.40
CA GLY A 160 -2.37 -7.99 -15.14
C GLY A 160 -1.37 -6.84 -15.26
N SER A 161 -0.84 -6.58 -16.45
CA SER A 161 0.22 -5.58 -16.70
C SER A 161 -0.02 -4.70 -17.92
N SER A 162 -1.27 -4.59 -18.38
CA SER A 162 -1.60 -3.79 -19.58
C SER A 162 -1.52 -2.28 -19.34
N ILE A 163 -1.55 -1.81 -18.09
CA ILE A 163 -1.37 -0.41 -17.71
C ILE A 163 0.06 -0.24 -17.20
N GLY A 164 0.80 0.65 -17.86
CA GLY A 164 2.19 0.94 -17.56
C GLY A 164 2.40 1.80 -16.32
N PRO A 165 3.66 2.18 -16.04
CA PRO A 165 4.03 2.97 -14.87
C PRO A 165 3.31 4.31 -14.82
N PRO A 166 3.23 4.94 -13.63
CA PRO A 166 2.71 6.30 -13.49
C PRO A 166 3.51 7.28 -14.34
N GLU A 167 2.86 8.36 -14.80
CA GLU A 167 3.53 9.43 -15.56
C GLU A 167 4.75 9.97 -14.80
N GLY A 168 5.88 10.10 -15.48
CA GLY A 168 7.13 10.60 -14.91
C GLY A 168 8.04 9.55 -14.29
N TRP A 169 7.61 8.28 -14.21
CA TRP A 169 8.44 7.19 -13.67
C TRP A 169 9.25 6.47 -14.76
N ASP A 170 8.88 6.66 -16.02
CA ASP A 170 9.62 6.11 -17.18
C ASP A 170 10.93 6.90 -17.48
N ASP A 171 11.02 8.17 -17.07
CA ASP A 171 12.13 9.06 -17.41
C ASP A 171 13.35 8.94 -16.46
N ALA A 172 13.29 8.11 -15.44
CA ALA A 172 14.40 7.90 -14.50
C ALA A 172 15.49 6.94 -15.01
N ALA A 173 15.35 6.43 -16.24
CA ALA A 173 16.34 5.61 -16.95
C ALA A 173 17.14 6.46 -17.93
N GLY A 174 17.88 7.45 -17.39
CA GLY A 174 18.80 8.30 -18.13
C GLY A 174 20.12 8.46 -17.39
#